data_ed6bde6619d04ffa826fbef301e0e951
#
_entry.id   ed6bde6619d04ffa826fbef301e0e951
#
_cell.length_a   1.000
_cell.length_b   1.000
_cell.length_c   1.000
_cell.angle_alpha   90.00
_cell.angle_beta   90.00
_cell.angle_gamma   90.00
#
_symmetry.space_group_name_H-M   'P 1'
#
loop_
_entity.id
_entity.type
_entity.pdbx_description
1 polymer ?
#
loop_
_entity_poly.entity_id
_entity_poly.type
_entity_poly.pdbx_seq_one_letter_code
_entity_poly.pdbx_strand_id
1 'polypeptide(L)'
;MSNHKKTIRNLAIFLFSVGVLLGMFLAGAATWTDLEATFYGFGKVANDPLTTLRCPVLMTATETGIIRATLSNNSELPVDARVRVYVSNPGPIRVVETITPLAPGETKKVEWAVTAEDIDFGNLILVKVLAFAYYKVPVREAWCGILVLNLPNLTGSQIFTFALAVSLLGMLDGIGLWIANSRLLKSRILDATRAMIGLAAVVLVDMALSFMGVWLFGVILFLLAILLIAVIIANVALAS
;
A
#
# COMPACT_ATOMS: atom_id res chain seq x y z
N MET A 1 32.54 11.51 25.90
CA MET A 1 32.03 10.56 24.87
C MET A 1 32.78 10.90 23.58
N SER A 2 33.47 9.94 22.94
CA SER A 2 34.24 10.20 21.70
C SER A 2 33.33 10.77 20.62
N ASN A 3 33.77 11.79 19.86
CA ASN A 3 33.02 12.40 18.75
C ASN A 3 32.50 11.34 17.77
N HIS A 4 33.22 10.27 17.53
CA HIS A 4 32.88 9.16 16.68
C HIS A 4 31.58 8.45 17.11
N LYS A 5 31.35 8.19 18.41
CA LYS A 5 30.12 7.56 18.91
C LYS A 5 28.89 8.44 18.75
N LYS A 6 29.07 9.78 18.87
CA LYS A 6 27.96 10.73 18.63
C LYS A 6 27.54 10.74 17.15
N THR A 7 28.55 10.72 16.26
CA THR A 7 28.29 10.67 14.80
C THR A 7 27.52 9.40 14.38
N ILE A 8 27.96 8.21 14.86
CA ILE A 8 27.27 6.95 14.55
C ILE A 8 25.84 6.96 15.09
N ARG A 9 25.60 7.49 16.27
CA ARG A 9 24.25 7.58 16.85
C ARG A 9 23.35 8.49 16.03
N ASN A 10 23.86 9.63 15.58
CA ASN A 10 23.09 10.55 14.74
C ASN A 10 22.77 9.92 13.38
N LEU A 11 23.71 9.17 12.79
CA LEU A 11 23.51 8.43 11.56
C LEU A 11 22.44 7.34 11.74
N ALA A 12 22.47 6.60 12.84
CA ALA A 12 21.47 5.58 13.15
C ALA A 12 20.05 6.18 13.23
N ILE A 13 19.89 7.31 13.92
CA ILE A 13 18.60 8.02 14.01
C ILE A 13 18.17 8.51 12.63
N PHE A 14 19.08 9.08 11.85
CA PHE A 14 18.77 9.60 10.51
C PHE A 14 18.29 8.48 9.58
N LEU A 15 19.03 7.37 9.49
CA LEU A 15 18.64 6.21 8.67
C LEU A 15 17.28 5.64 9.10
N PHE A 16 17.08 5.47 10.39
CA PHE A 16 15.81 5.00 10.94
C PHE A 16 14.66 5.95 10.57
N SER A 17 14.85 7.25 10.75
CA SER A 17 13.81 8.24 10.44
C SER A 17 13.47 8.26 8.95
N VAL A 18 14.45 8.19 8.05
CA VAL A 18 14.24 8.09 6.61
C VAL A 18 13.46 6.82 6.27
N GLY A 19 13.85 5.68 6.87
CA GLY A 19 13.17 4.41 6.68
C GLY A 19 11.69 4.47 7.09
N VAL A 20 11.40 4.99 8.28
CA VAL A 20 10.04 5.17 8.80
C VAL A 20 9.21 6.10 7.91
N LEU A 21 9.76 7.27 7.54
CA LEU A 21 9.04 8.25 6.72
C LEU A 21 8.69 7.70 5.34
N LEU A 22 9.62 6.98 4.69
CA LEU A 22 9.35 6.32 3.41
C LEU A 22 8.32 5.19 3.55
N GLY A 23 8.40 4.38 4.60
CA GLY A 23 7.42 3.34 4.88
C GLY A 23 6.02 3.92 5.08
N MET A 24 5.91 4.96 5.89
CA MET A 24 4.65 5.69 6.11
C MET A 24 4.13 6.34 4.82
N PHE A 25 5.01 6.90 3.99
CA PHE A 25 4.61 7.46 2.70
C PHE A 25 4.00 6.38 1.79
N LEU A 26 4.64 5.21 1.66
CA LEU A 26 4.14 4.11 0.83
C LEU A 26 2.81 3.54 1.35
N ALA A 27 2.71 3.29 2.66
CA ALA A 27 1.48 2.84 3.29
C ALA A 27 0.37 3.87 3.17
N GLY A 28 0.68 5.14 3.45
CA GLY A 28 -0.26 6.26 3.33
C GLY A 28 -0.76 6.45 1.89
N ALA A 29 0.14 6.36 0.89
CA ALA A 29 -0.24 6.44 -0.51
C ALA A 29 -1.20 5.31 -0.90
N ALA A 30 -0.90 4.05 -0.55
CA ALA A 30 -1.78 2.92 -0.83
C ALA A 30 -3.13 3.06 -0.13
N THR A 31 -3.13 3.36 1.17
CA THR A 31 -4.35 3.53 1.96
C THR A 31 -5.21 4.68 1.45
N TRP A 32 -4.60 5.83 1.12
CA TRP A 32 -5.31 7.00 0.63
C TRP A 32 -5.97 6.73 -0.73
N THR A 33 -5.22 6.13 -1.66
CA THR A 33 -5.76 5.85 -3.00
C THR A 33 -6.90 4.83 -2.97
N ASP A 34 -6.82 3.81 -2.11
CA ASP A 34 -7.90 2.83 -1.93
C ASP A 34 -9.13 3.45 -1.25
N LEU A 35 -8.92 4.36 -0.30
CA LEU A 35 -9.98 5.14 0.34
C LEU A 35 -10.73 5.98 -0.71
N GLU A 36 -10.00 6.74 -1.53
CA GLU A 36 -10.60 7.56 -2.60
C GLU A 36 -11.35 6.70 -3.60
N ALA A 37 -10.79 5.54 -4.01
CA ALA A 37 -11.47 4.62 -4.90
C ALA A 37 -12.80 4.09 -4.32
N THR A 38 -12.85 3.88 -3.01
CA THR A 38 -14.05 3.42 -2.32
C THR A 38 -15.16 4.47 -2.32
N PHE A 39 -14.81 5.75 -2.23
CA PHE A 39 -15.78 6.86 -2.19
C PHE A 39 -16.03 7.51 -3.55
N TYR A 40 -15.29 7.16 -4.59
CA TYR A 40 -15.41 7.69 -5.94
C TYR A 40 -16.69 7.23 -6.64
N GLY A 41 -17.82 7.68 -6.38
CA GLY A 41 -19.07 7.58 -7.16
C GLY A 41 -19.42 6.27 -7.90
N PHE A 42 -18.62 5.20 -7.80
CA PHE A 42 -18.87 3.94 -8.49
C PHE A 42 -20.09 3.18 -7.94
N GLY A 43 -20.58 3.53 -6.76
CA GLY A 43 -21.66 2.84 -6.06
C GLY A 43 -21.27 1.43 -5.59
N LYS A 44 -21.84 0.98 -4.49
CA LYS A 44 -21.67 -0.38 -3.96
C LYS A 44 -22.77 -1.28 -4.52
N VAL A 45 -22.40 -2.44 -5.05
CA VAL A 45 -23.34 -3.41 -5.68
C VAL A 45 -23.30 -4.76 -4.97
N ALA A 46 -22.13 -5.19 -4.47
CA ALA A 46 -21.95 -6.48 -3.82
C ALA A 46 -21.50 -6.33 -2.35
N ASN A 47 -21.76 -7.37 -1.55
CA ASN A 47 -21.27 -7.44 -0.17
C ASN A 47 -19.99 -8.28 -0.06
N ASP A 48 -19.78 -9.22 -0.99
CA ASP A 48 -18.63 -10.11 -0.97
C ASP A 48 -17.41 -9.43 -1.62
N PRO A 49 -16.26 -9.39 -0.93
CA PRO A 49 -15.06 -8.77 -1.47
C PRO A 49 -14.38 -9.65 -2.53
N LEU A 50 -13.87 -9.03 -3.60
CA LEU A 50 -12.97 -9.66 -4.58
C LEU A 50 -11.52 -9.54 -4.06
N THR A 51 -11.13 -10.40 -3.15
CA THR A 51 -9.83 -10.35 -2.46
C THR A 51 -8.62 -10.60 -3.37
N THR A 52 -8.85 -11.03 -4.60
CA THR A 52 -7.80 -11.33 -5.59
C THR A 52 -7.44 -10.15 -6.47
N LEU A 53 -8.11 -9.01 -6.32
CA LEU A 53 -7.77 -7.78 -7.04
C LEU A 53 -6.36 -7.30 -6.63
N ARG A 54 -5.56 -6.95 -7.62
CA ARG A 54 -4.22 -6.39 -7.44
C ARG A 54 -4.02 -5.24 -8.41
N CYS A 55 -3.64 -4.11 -7.87
CA CYS A 55 -3.34 -2.88 -8.60
C CYS A 55 -1.92 -2.42 -8.25
N PRO A 56 -1.22 -1.73 -9.14
CA PRO A 56 0.02 -1.05 -8.77
C PRO A 56 -0.30 0.07 -7.77
N VAL A 57 0.49 0.21 -6.72
CA VAL A 57 0.36 1.32 -5.75
C VAL A 57 0.78 2.65 -6.39
N LEU A 58 1.84 2.59 -7.20
CA LEU A 58 2.41 3.73 -7.91
C LEU A 58 2.56 3.41 -9.38
N MET A 59 2.30 4.39 -10.23
CA MET A 59 2.69 4.37 -11.64
C MET A 59 3.19 5.74 -12.06
N THR A 60 3.84 5.81 -13.22
CA THR A 60 4.22 7.09 -13.83
C THR A 60 3.30 7.44 -14.99
N ALA A 61 3.21 8.72 -15.32
CA ALA A 61 2.33 9.20 -16.39
C ALA A 61 2.72 8.67 -17.78
N THR A 62 3.92 8.12 -17.94
CA THR A 62 4.45 7.62 -19.21
C THR A 62 4.32 6.10 -19.39
N GLU A 63 3.84 5.38 -18.37
CA GLU A 63 3.71 3.92 -18.43
C GLU A 63 2.25 3.46 -18.51
N THR A 64 2.07 2.21 -18.90
CA THR A 64 0.78 1.51 -18.82
C THR A 64 0.76 0.66 -17.57
N GLY A 65 -0.15 0.96 -16.64
CA GLY A 65 -0.38 0.15 -15.46
C GLY A 65 -1.24 -1.07 -15.79
N ILE A 66 -1.04 -2.18 -15.08
CA ILE A 66 -1.84 -3.40 -15.26
C ILE A 66 -2.56 -3.74 -13.96
N ILE A 67 -3.88 -3.74 -14.03
CA ILE A 67 -4.78 -4.22 -12.99
C ILE A 67 -4.96 -5.72 -13.22
N ARG A 68 -4.95 -6.51 -12.16
CA ARG A 68 -5.09 -7.97 -12.22
C ARG A 68 -6.13 -8.46 -11.24
N ALA A 69 -6.94 -9.42 -11.68
CA ALA A 69 -7.79 -10.20 -10.77
C ALA A 69 -7.68 -11.68 -11.09
N THR A 70 -7.80 -12.52 -10.07
CA THR A 70 -7.86 -13.97 -10.24
C THR A 70 -9.28 -14.41 -9.98
N LEU A 71 -9.88 -15.07 -10.96
CA LEU A 71 -11.24 -15.62 -10.90
C LEU A 71 -11.14 -17.13 -10.73
N SER A 72 -11.93 -17.71 -9.82
CA SER A 72 -12.02 -19.16 -9.63
C SER A 72 -13.47 -19.61 -9.68
N ASN A 73 -13.69 -20.71 -10.40
CA ASN A 73 -14.98 -21.37 -10.42
C ASN A 73 -14.98 -22.56 -9.44
N ASN A 74 -15.53 -22.38 -8.27
CA ASN A 74 -15.64 -23.42 -7.25
C ASN A 74 -16.91 -24.27 -7.39
N SER A 75 -17.66 -24.12 -8.49
CA SER A 75 -18.86 -24.93 -8.77
C SER A 75 -18.52 -26.17 -9.61
N GLU A 76 -19.45 -27.12 -9.61
CA GLU A 76 -19.33 -28.35 -10.44
C GLU A 76 -19.72 -28.14 -11.92
N LEU A 77 -20.20 -26.94 -12.26
CA LEU A 77 -20.66 -26.60 -13.60
C LEU A 77 -19.75 -25.54 -14.25
N PRO A 78 -19.60 -25.56 -15.58
CA PRO A 78 -18.91 -24.46 -16.26
C PRO A 78 -19.70 -23.15 -16.08
N VAL A 79 -18.95 -22.06 -15.92
CA VAL A 79 -19.50 -20.72 -15.64
C VAL A 79 -18.87 -19.69 -16.54
N ASP A 80 -19.67 -18.83 -17.15
CA ASP A 80 -19.20 -17.64 -17.83
C ASP A 80 -19.12 -16.49 -16.81
N ALA A 81 -17.94 -16.30 -16.24
CA ALA A 81 -17.69 -15.19 -15.34
C ALA A 81 -17.63 -13.88 -16.14
N ARG A 82 -18.51 -12.94 -15.81
CA ARG A 82 -18.49 -11.58 -16.35
C ARG A 82 -17.78 -10.67 -15.38
N VAL A 83 -16.80 -9.93 -15.88
CA VAL A 83 -16.09 -8.94 -15.10
C VAL A 83 -16.29 -7.58 -15.73
N ARG A 84 -16.78 -6.66 -14.93
CA ARG A 84 -16.95 -5.28 -15.33
C ARG A 84 -15.98 -4.42 -14.52
N VAL A 85 -15.10 -3.73 -15.22
CA VAL A 85 -14.13 -2.82 -14.64
C VAL A 85 -14.55 -1.38 -14.94
N TYR A 86 -14.70 -0.63 -13.88
CA TYR A 86 -14.93 0.82 -13.93
C TYR A 86 -13.61 1.50 -13.62
N VAL A 87 -13.19 2.39 -14.49
CA VAL A 87 -11.96 3.16 -14.34
C VAL A 87 -12.31 4.64 -14.38
N SER A 88 -11.74 5.41 -13.47
CA SER A 88 -11.89 6.87 -13.47
C SER A 88 -11.44 7.46 -14.82
N ASN A 89 -12.03 8.59 -15.17
CA ASN A 89 -11.68 9.33 -16.39
C ASN A 89 -12.14 10.77 -16.18
N PRO A 90 -11.43 11.78 -16.67
CA PRO A 90 -11.84 13.19 -16.58
C PRO A 90 -13.22 13.50 -17.19
N GLY A 91 -13.69 12.60 -18.05
CA GLY A 91 -15.04 12.59 -18.61
C GLY A 91 -15.94 11.54 -17.98
N PRO A 92 -16.73 10.80 -18.78
CA PRO A 92 -17.52 9.69 -18.28
C PRO A 92 -16.63 8.54 -17.85
N ILE A 93 -17.01 7.86 -16.77
CA ILE A 93 -16.33 6.64 -16.26
C ILE A 93 -16.12 5.65 -17.42
N ARG A 94 -14.88 5.22 -17.63
CA ARG A 94 -14.56 4.18 -18.60
C ARG A 94 -14.98 2.82 -18.07
N VAL A 95 -15.80 2.11 -18.85
CA VAL A 95 -16.28 0.78 -18.47
C VAL A 95 -15.75 -0.25 -19.45
N VAL A 96 -15.08 -1.28 -18.93
CA VAL A 96 -14.58 -2.43 -19.70
C VAL A 96 -15.30 -3.68 -19.21
N GLU A 97 -15.92 -4.42 -20.12
CA GLU A 97 -16.57 -5.70 -19.79
C GLU A 97 -15.79 -6.85 -20.45
N THR A 98 -15.49 -7.87 -19.67
CA THR A 98 -14.79 -9.07 -20.12
C THR A 98 -15.58 -10.29 -19.69
N ILE A 99 -15.80 -11.21 -20.62
CA ILE A 99 -16.42 -12.52 -20.34
C ILE A 99 -15.30 -13.57 -20.31
N THR A 100 -15.21 -14.29 -19.22
CA THR A 100 -14.19 -15.32 -19.01
C THR A 100 -14.85 -16.66 -18.73
N PRO A 101 -14.87 -17.59 -19.70
CA PRO A 101 -15.39 -18.93 -19.45
C PRO A 101 -14.43 -19.67 -18.51
N LEU A 102 -15.00 -20.31 -17.50
CA LEU A 102 -14.30 -21.08 -16.47
C LEU A 102 -14.90 -22.47 -16.37
N ALA A 103 -14.10 -23.51 -16.59
CA ALA A 103 -14.49 -24.88 -16.31
C ALA A 103 -14.62 -25.12 -14.78
N PRO A 104 -15.28 -26.21 -14.35
CA PRO A 104 -15.33 -26.56 -12.92
C PRO A 104 -13.94 -26.65 -12.31
N GLY A 105 -13.70 -25.98 -11.17
CA GLY A 105 -12.41 -25.93 -10.49
C GLY A 105 -11.34 -25.06 -11.16
N GLU A 106 -11.64 -24.47 -12.31
CA GLU A 106 -10.67 -23.65 -13.04
C GLU A 106 -10.44 -22.29 -12.39
N THR A 107 -9.17 -21.83 -12.47
CA THR A 107 -8.74 -20.51 -12.02
C THR A 107 -8.04 -19.79 -13.17
N LYS A 108 -8.50 -18.56 -13.47
CA LYS A 108 -7.90 -17.70 -14.52
C LYS A 108 -7.53 -16.34 -13.98
N LYS A 109 -6.39 -15.82 -14.45
CA LYS A 109 -6.00 -14.42 -14.27
C LYS A 109 -6.57 -13.58 -15.41
N VAL A 110 -7.13 -12.44 -15.05
CA VAL A 110 -7.64 -11.45 -16.00
C VAL A 110 -6.90 -10.14 -15.74
N GLU A 111 -6.53 -9.45 -16.80
CA GLU A 111 -5.73 -8.23 -16.75
C GLU A 111 -6.39 -7.12 -17.55
N TRP A 112 -6.27 -5.88 -17.05
CA TRP A 112 -6.76 -4.67 -17.71
C TRP A 112 -5.71 -3.57 -17.63
N ALA A 113 -5.54 -2.88 -18.75
CA ALA A 113 -4.61 -1.77 -18.86
C ALA A 113 -5.26 -0.46 -18.39
N VAL A 114 -4.48 0.35 -17.69
CA VAL A 114 -4.77 1.74 -17.34
C VAL A 114 -3.62 2.63 -17.77
N THR A 115 -3.94 3.86 -18.14
CA THR A 115 -2.98 4.84 -18.68
C THR A 115 -3.17 6.19 -18.03
N ALA A 116 -2.32 7.15 -18.36
CA ALA A 116 -2.46 8.53 -17.89
C ALA A 116 -3.79 9.19 -18.31
N GLU A 117 -4.47 8.68 -19.33
CA GLU A 117 -5.79 9.17 -19.75
C GLU A 117 -6.90 8.85 -18.72
N ASP A 118 -6.65 7.87 -17.86
CA ASP A 118 -7.56 7.45 -16.80
C ASP A 118 -7.38 8.26 -15.50
N ILE A 119 -6.46 9.22 -15.47
CA ILE A 119 -6.24 10.08 -14.32
C ILE A 119 -7.45 10.99 -14.14
N ASP A 120 -8.05 10.91 -12.96
CA ASP A 120 -9.07 11.82 -12.47
C ASP A 120 -8.75 12.17 -11.03
N PHE A 121 -9.40 13.17 -10.45
CA PHE A 121 -9.17 13.60 -9.07
C PHE A 121 -7.67 13.75 -8.69
N GLY A 122 -7.05 14.77 -9.20
CA GLY A 122 -5.63 15.09 -8.97
C GLY A 122 -4.70 14.18 -9.77
N ASN A 123 -3.95 13.33 -9.10
CA ASN A 123 -2.99 12.40 -9.72
C ASN A 123 -3.38 10.94 -9.44
N LEU A 124 -4.67 10.63 -9.40
CA LEU A 124 -5.16 9.30 -9.06
C LEU A 124 -5.84 8.65 -10.25
N ILE A 125 -5.65 7.34 -10.39
CA ILE A 125 -6.51 6.48 -11.18
C ILE A 125 -7.27 5.63 -10.20
N LEU A 126 -8.61 5.70 -10.24
CA LEU A 126 -9.50 5.01 -9.34
C LEU A 126 -10.23 3.90 -10.08
N VAL A 127 -10.25 2.72 -9.50
CA VAL A 127 -10.75 1.52 -10.16
C VAL A 127 -11.72 0.78 -9.27
N LYS A 128 -12.81 0.30 -9.88
CA LYS A 128 -13.71 -0.70 -9.29
C LYS A 128 -13.81 -1.90 -10.21
N VAL A 129 -13.68 -3.08 -9.65
CA VAL A 129 -13.88 -4.35 -10.37
C VAL A 129 -15.09 -5.07 -9.78
N LEU A 130 -16.04 -5.40 -10.63
CA LEU A 130 -17.23 -6.15 -10.31
C LEU A 130 -17.20 -7.48 -11.07
N ALA A 131 -17.13 -8.60 -10.35
CA ALA A 131 -17.18 -9.94 -10.91
C ALA A 131 -18.55 -10.59 -10.58
N PHE A 132 -19.24 -11.08 -11.60
CA PHE A 132 -20.53 -11.75 -11.44
C PHE A 132 -20.71 -12.85 -12.49
N ALA A 133 -21.60 -13.79 -12.23
CA ALA A 133 -21.99 -14.81 -13.20
C ALA A 133 -23.50 -15.03 -13.10
N TYR A 134 -24.09 -15.43 -14.22
CA TYR A 134 -25.48 -15.88 -14.20
C TYR A 134 -25.54 -17.23 -13.46
N TYR A 135 -26.32 -17.27 -12.38
CA TYR A 135 -26.56 -18.44 -11.52
C TYR A 135 -25.37 -18.94 -10.64
N LYS A 136 -25.60 -18.99 -9.34
CA LYS A 136 -24.83 -19.67 -8.28
C LYS A 136 -23.45 -19.13 -7.91
N VAL A 137 -22.90 -18.12 -8.59
CA VAL A 137 -21.65 -17.48 -8.13
C VAL A 137 -22.01 -16.14 -7.48
N PRO A 138 -21.56 -15.90 -6.23
CA PRO A 138 -21.85 -14.63 -5.57
C PRO A 138 -21.18 -13.47 -6.33
N VAL A 139 -21.90 -12.37 -6.42
CA VAL A 139 -21.37 -11.13 -6.98
C VAL A 139 -20.28 -10.62 -6.02
N ARG A 140 -19.10 -10.36 -6.55
CA ARG A 140 -17.95 -9.87 -5.80
C ARG A 140 -17.45 -8.56 -6.37
N GLU A 141 -17.05 -7.67 -5.51
CA GLU A 141 -16.47 -6.39 -5.93
C GLU A 141 -15.26 -6.01 -5.09
N ALA A 142 -14.37 -5.22 -5.68
CA ALA A 142 -13.27 -4.59 -4.98
C ALA A 142 -12.91 -3.26 -5.65
N TRP A 143 -12.27 -2.42 -4.90
CA TRP A 143 -11.75 -1.13 -5.33
C TRP A 143 -10.26 -1.09 -5.13
N CYS A 144 -9.58 -0.31 -5.95
CA CYS A 144 -8.20 0.09 -5.72
C CYS A 144 -7.93 1.46 -6.33
N GLY A 145 -7.00 2.15 -5.75
CA GLY A 145 -6.47 3.39 -6.29
C GLY A 145 -5.01 3.25 -6.69
N ILE A 146 -4.58 4.06 -7.64
CA ILE A 146 -3.21 4.09 -8.15
C ILE A 146 -2.75 5.54 -8.11
N LEU A 147 -1.64 5.80 -7.39
CA LEU A 147 -1.02 7.12 -7.39
C LEU A 147 -0.12 7.28 -8.62
N VAL A 148 -0.38 8.29 -9.43
CA VAL A 148 0.39 8.59 -10.64
C VAL A 148 1.40 9.70 -10.34
N LEU A 149 2.68 9.40 -10.58
CA LEU A 149 3.77 10.35 -10.41
C LEU A 149 4.26 10.86 -11.78
N ASN A 150 4.49 12.15 -11.89
CA ASN A 150 5.06 12.72 -13.10
C ASN A 150 6.60 12.70 -13.04
N LEU A 151 7.17 11.50 -13.14
CA LEU A 151 8.61 11.28 -13.14
C LEU A 151 9.01 10.61 -14.45
N PRO A 152 9.70 11.32 -15.36
CA PRO A 152 10.15 10.75 -16.63
C PRO A 152 11.27 9.71 -16.37
N ASN A 153 11.36 8.73 -17.25
CA ASN A 153 12.42 7.70 -17.29
C ASN A 153 12.43 6.69 -16.14
N LEU A 154 11.44 6.69 -15.26
CA LEU A 154 11.27 5.69 -14.21
C LEU A 154 9.89 5.05 -14.32
N THR A 155 9.79 3.79 -13.93
CA THR A 155 8.48 3.12 -13.78
C THR A 155 8.00 3.19 -12.33
N GLY A 156 6.68 3.17 -12.12
CA GLY A 156 6.11 3.16 -10.77
C GLY A 156 6.60 1.98 -9.94
N SER A 157 6.79 0.81 -10.58
CA SER A 157 7.34 -0.37 -9.92
C SER A 157 8.79 -0.19 -9.47
N GLN A 158 9.62 0.52 -10.25
CA GLN A 158 11.00 0.85 -9.86
C GLN A 158 11.01 1.80 -8.66
N ILE A 159 10.19 2.86 -8.72
CA ILE A 159 10.07 3.84 -7.62
C ILE A 159 9.59 3.14 -6.36
N PHE A 160 8.53 2.32 -6.47
CA PHE A 160 7.98 1.58 -5.34
C PHE A 160 9.02 0.63 -4.72
N THR A 161 9.68 -0.18 -5.55
CA THR A 161 10.67 -1.17 -5.07
C THR A 161 11.87 -0.48 -4.43
N PHE A 162 12.37 0.61 -5.02
CA PHE A 162 13.46 1.40 -4.46
C PHE A 162 13.06 2.02 -3.11
N ALA A 163 11.91 2.69 -3.05
CA ALA A 163 11.42 3.30 -1.81
C ALA A 163 11.18 2.25 -0.71
N LEU A 164 10.62 1.09 -1.06
CA LEU A 164 10.44 -0.04 -0.15
C LEU A 164 11.77 -0.56 0.37
N ALA A 165 12.75 -0.78 -0.50
CA ALA A 165 14.08 -1.25 -0.11
C ALA A 165 14.78 -0.25 0.82
N VAL A 166 14.76 1.04 0.49
CA VAL A 166 15.35 2.10 1.33
C VAL A 166 14.63 2.19 2.67
N SER A 167 13.30 2.04 2.68
CA SER A 167 12.51 2.03 3.92
C SER A 167 12.93 0.87 4.84
N LEU A 168 12.95 -0.35 4.31
CA LEU A 168 13.30 -1.54 5.10
C LEU A 168 14.75 -1.51 5.58
N LEU A 169 15.68 -1.20 4.69
CA LEU A 169 17.11 -1.10 5.06
C LEU A 169 17.35 0.04 6.04
N GLY A 170 16.75 1.21 5.84
CA GLY A 170 16.86 2.34 6.75
C GLY A 170 16.40 2.02 8.17
N MET A 171 15.27 1.33 8.32
CA MET A 171 14.80 0.88 9.64
C MET A 171 15.73 -0.17 10.25
N LEU A 172 16.15 -1.17 9.49
CA LEU A 172 17.02 -2.25 9.98
C LEU A 172 18.41 -1.74 10.35
N ASP A 173 19.06 -0.99 9.46
CA ASP A 173 20.40 -0.43 9.69
C ASP A 173 20.37 0.61 10.81
N GLY A 174 19.32 1.43 10.86
CA GLY A 174 19.14 2.41 11.93
C GLY A 174 19.07 1.75 13.31
N ILE A 175 18.23 0.71 13.47
CA ILE A 175 18.13 -0.07 14.71
C ILE A 175 19.46 -0.80 15.00
N GLY A 176 20.04 -1.45 13.98
CA GLY A 176 21.29 -2.20 14.11
C GLY A 176 22.45 -1.32 14.60
N LEU A 177 22.68 -0.17 13.96
CA LEU A 177 23.71 0.80 14.36
C LEU A 177 23.45 1.39 15.75
N TRP A 178 22.16 1.63 16.07
CA TRP A 178 21.79 2.11 17.41
C TRP A 178 22.17 1.08 18.47
N ILE A 179 21.78 -0.18 18.31
CA ILE A 179 22.08 -1.26 19.27
C ILE A 179 23.59 -1.48 19.39
N ALA A 180 24.32 -1.57 18.27
CA ALA A 180 25.76 -1.81 18.25
C ALA A 180 26.57 -0.72 18.95
N ASN A 181 26.11 0.54 18.86
CA ASN A 181 26.83 1.67 19.44
C ASN A 181 26.34 2.06 20.85
N SER A 182 25.24 1.48 21.32
CA SER A 182 24.61 1.79 22.60
C SER A 182 24.95 0.72 23.63
N ARG A 183 25.39 1.14 24.85
CA ARG A 183 25.46 0.23 25.99
C ARG A 183 24.06 0.04 26.55
N LEU A 184 23.41 -1.08 26.22
CA LEU A 184 22.02 -1.43 26.59
C LEU A 184 21.74 -1.45 28.12
N LEU A 185 22.77 -1.34 28.96
CA LEU A 185 22.66 -1.35 30.42
C LEU A 185 22.07 -0.06 31.03
N LYS A 186 21.84 1.01 30.23
CA LYS A 186 21.18 2.22 30.72
C LYS A 186 19.69 2.20 30.36
N SER A 187 18.83 2.34 31.34
CA SER A 187 17.37 2.31 31.21
C SER A 187 16.84 3.18 30.06
N ARG A 188 17.27 4.44 29.92
CA ARG A 188 16.89 5.34 28.81
C ARG A 188 17.22 4.80 27.41
N ILE A 189 18.32 4.07 27.26
CA ILE A 189 18.72 3.51 25.96
C ILE A 189 17.81 2.32 25.63
N LEU A 190 17.46 1.53 26.62
CA LEU A 190 16.53 0.40 26.46
C LEU A 190 15.15 0.89 26.05
N ASP A 191 14.66 1.96 26.66
CA ASP A 191 13.35 2.53 26.34
C ASP A 191 13.33 3.13 24.93
N ALA A 192 14.39 3.83 24.51
CA ALA A 192 14.51 4.32 23.13
C ALA A 192 14.57 3.17 22.12
N THR A 193 15.30 2.09 22.41
CA THR A 193 15.35 0.91 21.54
C THR A 193 14.00 0.25 21.40
N ARG A 194 13.24 0.09 22.48
CA ARG A 194 11.87 -0.45 22.47
C ARG A 194 10.95 0.44 21.65
N ALA A 195 11.05 1.76 21.78
CA ALA A 195 10.25 2.70 21.00
C ALA A 195 10.55 2.60 19.50
N MET A 196 11.83 2.51 19.10
CA MET A 196 12.23 2.33 17.70
C MET A 196 11.68 0.99 17.14
N ILE A 197 11.84 -0.11 17.86
CA ILE A 197 11.33 -1.42 17.44
C ILE A 197 9.80 -1.41 17.36
N GLY A 198 9.12 -0.83 18.34
CA GLY A 198 7.66 -0.72 18.34
C GLY A 198 7.14 0.10 17.15
N LEU A 199 7.77 1.24 16.88
CA LEU A 199 7.39 2.09 15.73
C LEU A 199 7.66 1.37 14.41
N ALA A 200 8.82 0.73 14.25
CA ALA A 200 9.12 -0.05 13.05
C ALA A 200 8.12 -1.19 12.84
N ALA A 201 7.74 -1.91 13.90
CA ALA A 201 6.74 -2.97 13.80
C ALA A 201 5.38 -2.44 13.36
N VAL A 202 4.92 -1.31 13.91
CA VAL A 202 3.64 -0.67 13.49
C VAL A 202 3.70 -0.27 12.02
N VAL A 203 4.78 0.37 11.57
CA VAL A 203 4.93 0.79 10.16
C VAL A 203 4.99 -0.42 9.22
N LEU A 204 5.68 -1.50 9.58
CA LEU A 204 5.73 -2.72 8.77
C LEU A 204 4.37 -3.41 8.65
N VAL A 205 3.61 -3.49 9.74
CA VAL A 205 2.25 -4.05 9.72
C VAL A 205 1.31 -3.15 8.91
N ASP A 206 1.42 -1.83 9.06
CA ASP A 206 0.67 -0.85 8.27
C ASP A 206 0.93 -1.02 6.78
N MET A 207 2.21 -1.07 6.36
CA MET A 207 2.58 -1.33 4.97
C MET A 207 1.98 -2.64 4.45
N ALA A 208 2.08 -3.73 5.23
CA ALA A 208 1.55 -5.02 4.83
C ALA A 208 0.03 -4.98 4.60
N LEU A 209 -0.74 -4.40 5.52
CA LEU A 209 -2.20 -4.30 5.42
C LEU A 209 -2.63 -3.34 4.31
N SER A 210 -1.94 -2.21 4.15
CA SER A 210 -2.22 -1.24 3.08
C SER A 210 -2.00 -1.86 1.70
N PHE A 211 -0.91 -2.61 1.49
CA PHE A 211 -0.65 -3.28 0.21
C PHE A 211 -1.58 -4.48 -0.06
N MET A 212 -2.23 -5.00 0.98
CA MET A 212 -3.30 -5.99 0.83
C MET A 212 -4.66 -5.38 0.48
N GLY A 213 -4.78 -4.05 0.45
CA GLY A 213 -6.03 -3.34 0.19
C GLY A 213 -6.97 -3.27 1.39
N VAL A 214 -6.46 -3.45 2.61
CA VAL A 214 -7.25 -3.38 3.86
C VAL A 214 -7.17 -1.96 4.44
N TRP A 215 -7.62 -0.98 3.65
CA TRP A 215 -7.42 0.44 3.90
C TRP A 215 -7.91 0.92 5.28
N LEU A 216 -9.00 0.35 5.82
CA LEU A 216 -9.54 0.76 7.13
C LEU A 216 -8.52 0.53 8.27
N PHE A 217 -7.87 -0.63 8.28
CA PHE A 217 -6.82 -0.92 9.25
C PHE A 217 -5.56 -0.12 8.97
N GLY A 218 -5.25 0.15 7.68
CA GLY A 218 -4.17 1.05 7.28
C GLY A 218 -4.34 2.44 7.90
N VAL A 219 -5.52 3.07 7.78
CA VAL A 219 -5.79 4.37 8.42
C VAL A 219 -5.54 4.33 9.94
N ILE A 220 -6.03 3.30 10.63
CA ILE A 220 -5.87 3.18 12.08
C ILE A 220 -4.39 3.07 12.46
N LEU A 221 -3.63 2.22 11.78
CA LEU A 221 -2.21 2.02 12.06
C LEU A 221 -1.36 3.23 11.67
N PHE A 222 -1.70 3.91 10.58
CA PHE A 222 -1.07 5.16 10.18
C PHE A 222 -1.22 6.25 11.25
N LEU A 223 -2.43 6.42 11.78
CA LEU A 223 -2.69 7.35 12.89
C LEU A 223 -1.96 6.93 14.17
N LEU A 224 -1.90 5.63 14.46
CA LEU A 224 -1.13 5.10 15.58
C LEU A 224 0.37 5.39 15.43
N ALA A 225 0.94 5.24 14.23
CA ALA A 225 2.33 5.56 13.96
C ALA A 225 2.61 7.05 14.19
N ILE A 226 1.73 7.94 13.72
CA ILE A 226 1.85 9.39 13.98
C ILE A 226 1.81 9.68 15.48
N LEU A 227 0.88 9.07 16.21
CA LEU A 227 0.77 9.24 17.67
C LEU A 227 2.03 8.78 18.39
N LEU A 228 2.59 7.62 18.01
CA LEU A 228 3.84 7.12 18.57
C LEU A 228 5.01 8.08 18.32
N ILE A 229 5.13 8.60 17.11
CA ILE A 229 6.15 9.61 16.77
C ILE A 229 5.97 10.84 17.65
N ALA A 230 4.75 11.36 17.80
CA ALA A 230 4.47 12.53 18.64
C ALA A 230 4.84 12.29 20.11
N VAL A 231 4.52 11.11 20.65
CA VAL A 231 4.88 10.72 22.02
C VAL A 231 6.41 10.63 22.19
N ILE A 232 7.12 10.05 21.23
CA ILE A 232 8.59 9.96 21.26
C ILE A 232 9.20 11.37 21.28
N ILE A 233 8.74 12.25 20.39
CA ILE A 233 9.23 13.64 20.33
C ILE A 233 8.94 14.38 21.63
N ALA A 234 7.72 14.28 22.17
CA ALA A 234 7.34 14.93 23.42
C ALA A 234 8.23 14.47 24.60
N ASN A 235 8.48 13.16 24.72
CA ASN A 235 9.35 12.62 25.76
C ASN A 235 10.81 13.09 25.63
N VAL A 236 11.31 13.28 24.41
CA VAL A 236 12.66 13.83 24.17
C VAL A 236 12.71 15.32 24.54
N ALA A 237 11.68 16.09 24.14
CA ALA A 237 11.61 17.52 24.42
C ALA A 237 11.47 17.84 25.92
N LEU A 238 10.69 17.02 26.66
CA LEU A 238 10.52 17.18 28.13
C LEU A 238 11.76 16.71 28.93
N ALA A 239 12.66 15.97 28.30
CA ALA A 239 13.87 15.44 28.96
C ALA A 239 15.14 16.27 28.68
N SER A 240 15.05 17.30 27.81
CA SER A 240 16.12 18.27 27.50
C SER A 240 16.06 19.48 28.41
#